data_7da1c0150c4c68c714ff34283a21e1e5
#
_entry.id   7da1c0150c4c68c714ff34283a21e1e5
#
_cell.length_a   1.000
_cell.length_b   1.000
_cell.length_c   1.000
_cell.angle_alpha   90.00
_cell.angle_beta   90.00
_cell.angle_gamma   90.00
#
_symmetry.space_group_name_H-M   'P 1'
#
loop_
_entity.id
_entity.type
_entity.pdbx_description
1 polymer ?
#
loop_
_entity_poly.entity_id
_entity_poly.type
_entity_poly.pdbx_seq_one_letter_code
_entity_poly.pdbx_strand_id
1 'polypeptide(L)'
;MPDTLTVIDNRTGKKYEIPIQYGTYPRYGAAIPTTDFRQIKVSDDDFGLLGYDPAFTNTASCRSSITHIDGERGILRYRGYPIEDLAVNSSFLEVAFLIVHGMLPTRTELDEWSYDITHHAIVHENIKKFMDGFRYDAHPMGILISTVAALSTFYPEAKRIRDVEIRNEQIHRLIAKIPTIAAFAYRHSQGFPYTYPDNGLGYCGNFLSMMYKMTEKYTPDPVLEKALDVVFILHVDHEQNCSANAMRSVGSSLPDPYVSVAAAAAGLYGPLHGGANEQVLHMLQEIGHISRVPAYIKKVKQGDIRLMGFGHRVYKNYDPRAKILKEMTHRVLGVTEKNTLLDVAVELERIALEDDYFVNRQLYPNVDFYSGLIYQAMGFPLEMFPVLFAIPRTVGWLAQWAEMLDDPEQKIARPRQIYTGDDVCQYVPIEDR
;
A
#
# COMPACT_ATOMS: atom_id res chain seq x y z
N MET A 1 0.46 31.46 -24.44
CA MET A 1 -0.43 31.73 -23.28
C MET A 1 -0.58 30.41 -22.55
N PRO A 2 -0.70 30.36 -21.22
CA PRO A 2 -0.99 29.11 -20.55
C PRO A 2 -2.35 28.58 -21.02
N ASP A 3 -2.51 27.27 -21.08
CA ASP A 3 -3.78 26.65 -21.41
C ASP A 3 -4.77 26.90 -20.27
N THR A 4 -6.02 27.25 -20.65
CA THR A 4 -7.08 27.59 -19.70
C THR A 4 -8.35 26.82 -20.00
N LEU A 5 -9.20 26.67 -18.96
CA LEU A 5 -10.58 26.24 -19.08
C LEU A 5 -11.50 27.44 -18.84
N THR A 6 -12.37 27.75 -19.79
CA THR A 6 -13.40 28.78 -19.61
C THR A 6 -14.63 28.16 -18.95
N VAL A 7 -15.01 28.66 -17.78
CA VAL A 7 -16.24 28.27 -17.07
C VAL A 7 -17.25 29.39 -17.11
N ILE A 8 -18.50 29.11 -17.50
CA ILE A 8 -19.62 30.05 -17.47
C ILE A 8 -20.55 29.66 -16.34
N ASP A 9 -20.73 30.57 -15.36
CA ASP A 9 -21.72 30.39 -14.33
C ASP A 9 -23.09 30.85 -14.84
N ASN A 10 -23.96 29.90 -15.16
CA ASN A 10 -25.30 30.18 -15.69
C ASN A 10 -26.23 30.88 -14.66
N ARG A 11 -25.87 30.89 -13.37
CA ARG A 11 -26.63 31.61 -12.33
C ARG A 11 -26.43 33.12 -12.44
N THR A 12 -25.25 33.56 -12.92
CA THR A 12 -24.86 34.97 -13.00
C THR A 12 -24.52 35.46 -14.41
N GLY A 13 -24.30 34.52 -15.36
CA GLY A 13 -23.78 34.80 -16.69
C GLY A 13 -22.29 35.19 -16.77
N LYS A 14 -21.58 35.19 -15.64
CA LYS A 14 -20.15 35.52 -15.55
C LYS A 14 -19.29 34.40 -16.14
N LYS A 15 -18.16 34.81 -16.77
CA LYS A 15 -17.14 33.90 -17.31
C LYS A 15 -15.89 33.95 -16.45
N TYR A 16 -15.27 32.81 -16.27
CA TYR A 16 -14.05 32.62 -15.47
C TYR A 16 -13.04 31.82 -16.27
N GLU A 17 -11.77 32.24 -16.28
CA GLU A 17 -10.66 31.53 -16.88
C GLU A 17 -9.88 30.81 -15.77
N ILE A 18 -9.83 29.47 -15.83
CA ILE A 18 -9.15 28.64 -14.85
C ILE A 18 -7.91 28.04 -15.52
N PRO A 19 -6.70 28.24 -14.98
CA PRO A 19 -5.47 27.71 -15.56
C PRO A 19 -5.42 26.19 -15.48
N ILE A 20 -4.91 25.56 -16.54
CA ILE A 20 -4.64 24.12 -16.57
C ILE A 20 -3.19 23.91 -16.16
N GLN A 21 -2.96 23.03 -15.21
CA GLN A 21 -1.64 22.60 -14.75
C GLN A 21 -1.33 21.21 -15.30
N TYR A 22 -0.06 20.97 -15.64
CA TYR A 22 0.40 19.73 -16.24
C TYR A 22 1.45 19.04 -15.36
N GLY A 23 1.42 17.71 -15.34
CA GLY A 23 2.52 16.87 -14.88
C GLY A 23 3.52 16.57 -16.00
N THR A 24 4.44 15.65 -15.75
CA THR A 24 5.46 15.20 -16.73
C THR A 24 4.81 14.60 -17.98
N TYR A 25 3.65 13.96 -17.83
CA TYR A 25 2.88 13.37 -18.92
C TYR A 25 1.59 14.16 -19.12
N PRO A 26 1.52 15.16 -20.04
CA PRO A 26 0.37 16.03 -20.19
C PRO A 26 -0.96 15.30 -20.45
N ARG A 27 -0.90 14.12 -21.09
CA ARG A 27 -2.11 13.32 -21.37
C ARG A 27 -2.69 12.63 -20.14
N TYR A 28 -1.92 12.52 -19.04
CA TYR A 28 -2.29 11.76 -17.84
C TYR A 28 -2.18 12.58 -16.54
N GLY A 29 -1.84 13.84 -16.63
CA GLY A 29 -1.58 14.68 -15.46
C GLY A 29 -2.06 16.11 -15.61
N ALA A 30 -2.99 16.40 -16.53
CA ALA A 30 -3.63 17.71 -16.59
C ALA A 30 -4.64 17.87 -15.47
N ALA A 31 -4.55 18.95 -14.71
CA ALA A 31 -5.44 19.24 -13.59
C ALA A 31 -5.79 20.74 -13.54
N ILE A 32 -6.92 21.05 -12.91
CA ILE A 32 -7.31 22.42 -12.57
C ILE A 32 -7.25 22.60 -11.05
N PRO A 33 -6.72 23.72 -10.54
CA PRO A 33 -6.76 24.02 -9.11
C PRO A 33 -8.20 24.21 -8.63
N THR A 34 -8.70 23.32 -7.78
CA THR A 34 -10.07 23.43 -7.26
C THR A 34 -10.27 24.66 -6.36
N THR A 35 -9.18 25.26 -5.85
CA THR A 35 -9.20 26.56 -5.16
C THR A 35 -9.74 27.70 -6.02
N ASP A 36 -9.58 27.60 -7.35
CA ASP A 36 -10.04 28.63 -8.28
C ASP A 36 -11.56 28.61 -8.45
N PHE A 37 -12.23 27.52 -8.08
CA PHE A 37 -13.71 27.52 -8.02
C PHE A 37 -14.28 28.47 -6.98
N ARG A 38 -13.48 28.89 -5.97
CA ARG A 38 -13.92 29.85 -4.94
C ARG A 38 -14.26 31.24 -5.50
N GLN A 39 -13.74 31.61 -6.67
CA GLN A 39 -14.10 32.86 -7.34
C GLN A 39 -15.52 32.83 -7.96
N ILE A 40 -16.09 31.64 -8.16
CA ILE A 40 -17.41 31.46 -8.79
C ILE A 40 -18.47 31.62 -7.69
N LYS A 41 -19.06 32.82 -7.64
CA LYS A 41 -19.99 33.25 -6.61
C LYS A 41 -21.23 33.88 -7.22
N VAL A 42 -22.37 33.76 -6.53
CA VAL A 42 -23.63 34.44 -6.89
C VAL A 42 -23.78 35.80 -6.19
N SER A 43 -23.15 35.99 -5.02
CA SER A 43 -23.11 37.22 -4.26
C SER A 43 -21.78 37.40 -3.54
N ASP A 44 -21.51 38.54 -2.95
CA ASP A 44 -20.29 38.83 -2.19
C ASP A 44 -20.19 37.98 -0.91
N ASP A 45 -21.31 37.62 -0.31
CA ASP A 45 -21.40 36.79 0.90
C ASP A 45 -21.29 35.30 0.60
N ASP A 46 -21.33 34.89 -0.70
CA ASP A 46 -21.17 33.51 -1.13
C ASP A 46 -19.73 33.04 -0.93
N PHE A 47 -19.56 31.87 -0.33
CA PHE A 47 -18.23 31.23 -0.17
C PHE A 47 -17.58 30.91 -1.53
N GLY A 48 -18.37 30.65 -2.57
CA GLY A 48 -17.98 30.14 -3.87
C GLY A 48 -18.10 28.62 -3.98
N LEU A 49 -17.89 28.10 -5.18
CA LEU A 49 -18.06 26.67 -5.46
C LEU A 49 -16.98 25.82 -4.81
N LEU A 50 -17.37 24.63 -4.39
CA LEU A 50 -16.50 23.56 -3.92
C LEU A 50 -16.44 22.44 -4.98
N GLY A 51 -15.31 21.76 -5.09
CA GLY A 51 -15.25 20.45 -5.73
C GLY A 51 -15.89 19.39 -4.82
N TYR A 52 -16.75 18.54 -5.36
CA TYR A 52 -17.36 17.43 -4.64
C TYR A 52 -16.97 16.10 -5.28
N ASP A 53 -16.05 15.39 -4.62
CA ASP A 53 -15.54 14.05 -5.03
C ASP A 53 -15.24 13.24 -3.76
N PRO A 54 -16.25 12.61 -3.13
CA PRO A 54 -16.11 11.99 -1.80
C PRO A 54 -15.15 10.79 -1.78
N ALA A 55 -14.86 10.19 -2.92
CA ALA A 55 -13.98 9.03 -3.02
C ALA A 55 -12.67 9.30 -3.74
N PHE A 56 -12.35 10.57 -4.03
CA PHE A 56 -11.18 10.99 -4.80
C PHE A 56 -11.05 10.24 -6.15
N THR A 57 -12.17 10.01 -6.84
CA THR A 57 -12.20 9.26 -8.10
C THR A 57 -11.57 10.05 -9.26
N ASN A 58 -11.62 11.37 -9.17
CA ASN A 58 -11.11 12.30 -10.19
C ASN A 58 -10.39 13.50 -9.55
N THR A 59 -9.72 13.27 -8.41
CA THR A 59 -9.04 14.34 -7.65
C THR A 59 -7.58 13.99 -7.44
N ALA A 60 -6.67 14.82 -7.93
CA ALA A 60 -5.26 14.79 -7.56
C ALA A 60 -5.08 15.55 -6.24
N SER A 61 -4.60 14.88 -5.19
CA SER A 61 -4.40 15.44 -3.85
C SER A 61 -2.99 16.00 -3.63
N CYS A 62 -2.05 15.68 -4.51
CA CYS A 62 -0.65 16.12 -4.45
C CYS A 62 0.02 15.99 -5.81
N ARG A 63 1.22 16.55 -5.92
CA ARG A 63 2.21 16.22 -6.94
C ARG A 63 3.16 15.18 -6.39
N SER A 64 3.57 14.21 -7.18
CA SER A 64 4.53 13.18 -6.79
C SER A 64 5.39 12.75 -7.96
N SER A 65 6.66 12.47 -7.67
CA SER A 65 7.63 11.92 -8.62
C SER A 65 7.95 10.44 -8.35
N ILE A 66 7.25 9.80 -7.40
CA ILE A 66 7.58 8.46 -6.90
C ILE A 66 7.08 7.38 -7.84
N THR A 67 5.80 7.36 -8.12
CA THR A 67 5.16 6.29 -8.90
C THR A 67 4.33 6.87 -10.02
N HIS A 68 4.48 6.31 -11.22
CA HIS A 68 3.64 6.58 -12.37
C HIS A 68 2.86 5.33 -12.76
N ILE A 69 1.53 5.47 -12.91
CA ILE A 69 0.65 4.41 -13.38
C ILE A 69 -0.12 4.90 -14.61
N ASP A 70 -0.05 4.12 -15.68
CA ASP A 70 -0.95 4.23 -16.82
C ASP A 70 -1.86 2.99 -16.83
N GLY A 71 -3.04 3.14 -16.26
CA GLY A 71 -4.00 2.05 -16.11
C GLY A 71 -4.54 1.54 -17.44
N GLU A 72 -4.66 2.39 -18.46
CA GLU A 72 -5.15 2.01 -19.79
C GLU A 72 -4.15 1.11 -20.53
N ARG A 73 -2.85 1.36 -20.32
CA ARG A 73 -1.77 0.58 -20.95
C ARG A 73 -1.21 -0.52 -20.07
N GLY A 74 -1.61 -0.59 -18.79
CA GLY A 74 -1.04 -1.54 -17.83
C GLY A 74 0.44 -1.26 -17.52
N ILE A 75 0.80 0.01 -17.35
CA ILE A 75 2.17 0.44 -17.06
C ILE A 75 2.30 0.87 -15.60
N LEU A 76 3.35 0.39 -14.94
CA LEU A 76 3.79 0.82 -13.61
C LEU A 76 5.28 1.17 -13.66
N ARG A 77 5.64 2.35 -13.14
CA ARG A 77 7.04 2.77 -13.04
C ARG A 77 7.32 3.37 -11.67
N TYR A 78 8.45 3.00 -11.09
CA TYR A 78 9.00 3.64 -9.90
C TYR A 78 10.13 4.58 -10.29
N ARG A 79 10.00 5.89 -9.98
CA ARG A 79 10.97 6.92 -10.32
C ARG A 79 11.37 6.88 -11.82
N GLY A 80 10.44 6.48 -12.70
CA GLY A 80 10.65 6.34 -14.13
C GLY A 80 11.10 4.95 -14.61
N TYR A 81 11.55 4.07 -13.73
CA TYR A 81 11.98 2.70 -14.08
C TYR A 81 10.78 1.77 -14.20
N PRO A 82 10.67 0.98 -15.29
CA PRO A 82 9.61 -0.03 -15.44
C PRO A 82 9.68 -1.06 -14.30
N ILE A 83 8.50 -1.45 -13.80
CA ILE A 83 8.43 -2.41 -12.69
C ILE A 83 8.99 -3.78 -13.08
N GLU A 84 8.84 -4.16 -14.35
CA GLU A 84 9.35 -5.40 -14.90
C GLU A 84 10.88 -5.48 -14.81
N ASP A 85 11.56 -4.37 -15.12
CA ASP A 85 13.03 -4.30 -15.06
C ASP A 85 13.52 -4.37 -13.62
N LEU A 86 12.86 -3.65 -12.71
CA LEU A 86 13.20 -3.63 -11.29
C LEU A 86 13.00 -5.01 -10.65
N ALA A 87 11.91 -5.70 -10.94
CA ALA A 87 11.62 -7.03 -10.37
C ALA A 87 12.64 -8.10 -10.79
N VAL A 88 13.19 -7.98 -12.01
CA VAL A 88 14.15 -8.97 -12.55
C VAL A 88 15.58 -8.66 -12.10
N ASN A 89 15.98 -7.39 -12.15
CA ASN A 89 17.38 -6.98 -12.07
C ASN A 89 17.80 -6.41 -10.71
N SER A 90 16.84 -6.02 -9.85
CA SER A 90 17.13 -5.37 -8.58
C SER A 90 16.86 -6.27 -7.38
N SER A 91 17.29 -5.81 -6.21
CA SER A 91 16.86 -6.32 -4.90
C SER A 91 15.84 -5.37 -4.27
N PHE A 92 15.10 -5.86 -3.27
CA PHE A 92 14.15 -5.02 -2.54
C PHE A 92 14.82 -3.79 -1.90
N LEU A 93 16.00 -3.95 -1.28
CA LEU A 93 16.72 -2.82 -0.67
C LEU A 93 17.21 -1.80 -1.70
N GLU A 94 17.60 -2.24 -2.89
CA GLU A 94 17.96 -1.34 -3.99
C GLU A 94 16.76 -0.52 -4.47
N VAL A 95 15.59 -1.17 -4.62
CA VAL A 95 14.35 -0.47 -4.97
C VAL A 95 13.87 0.44 -3.83
N ALA A 96 14.05 0.02 -2.58
CA ALA A 96 13.77 0.87 -1.42
C ALA A 96 14.61 2.16 -1.43
N PHE A 97 15.89 2.03 -1.73
CA PHE A 97 16.78 3.20 -1.91
C PHE A 97 16.28 4.10 -3.05
N LEU A 98 16.01 3.51 -4.22
CA LEU A 98 15.47 4.25 -5.37
C LEU A 98 14.22 5.06 -5.00
N ILE A 99 13.28 4.46 -4.31
CA ILE A 99 12.00 5.08 -3.95
C ILE A 99 12.22 6.25 -2.97
N VAL A 100 13.08 6.06 -1.98
CA VAL A 100 13.36 7.08 -0.94
C VAL A 100 14.20 8.22 -1.49
N HIS A 101 15.29 7.92 -2.20
CA HIS A 101 16.29 8.90 -2.64
C HIS A 101 16.08 9.40 -4.08
N GLY A 102 15.25 8.75 -4.89
CA GLY A 102 14.89 9.19 -6.24
C GLY A 102 15.83 8.74 -7.36
N MET A 103 16.88 8.01 -7.05
CA MET A 103 17.86 7.46 -8.00
C MET A 103 18.34 6.07 -7.57
N LEU A 104 18.79 5.26 -8.53
CA LEU A 104 19.44 3.99 -8.20
C LEU A 104 20.76 4.23 -7.48
N PRO A 105 21.08 3.42 -6.43
CA PRO A 105 22.33 3.57 -5.70
C PRO A 105 23.53 3.11 -6.53
N THR A 106 24.67 3.71 -6.27
CA THR A 106 25.97 3.10 -6.58
C THR A 106 26.19 1.87 -5.69
N ARG A 107 27.18 1.05 -6.01
CA ARG A 107 27.52 -0.12 -5.18
C ARG A 107 27.82 0.25 -3.73
N THR A 108 28.59 1.31 -3.52
CA THR A 108 28.95 1.79 -2.18
C THR A 108 27.73 2.26 -1.41
N GLU A 109 26.88 3.06 -2.03
CA GLU A 109 25.62 3.54 -1.40
C GLU A 109 24.68 2.38 -1.06
N LEU A 110 24.58 1.36 -1.91
CA LEU A 110 23.75 0.18 -1.62
C LEU A 110 24.32 -0.63 -0.45
N ASP A 111 25.62 -0.78 -0.38
CA ASP A 111 26.28 -1.50 0.72
C ASP A 111 26.10 -0.77 2.05
N GLU A 112 26.29 0.57 2.09
CA GLU A 112 26.06 1.42 3.26
C GLU A 112 24.57 1.40 3.69
N TRP A 113 23.64 1.57 2.74
CA TRP A 113 22.21 1.49 2.97
C TRP A 113 21.79 0.14 3.55
N SER A 114 22.29 -0.95 2.96
CA SER A 114 21.97 -2.31 3.42
C SER A 114 22.52 -2.57 4.82
N TYR A 115 23.72 -2.05 5.11
CA TYR A 115 24.33 -2.10 6.44
C TYR A 115 23.46 -1.38 7.47
N ASP A 116 23.06 -0.14 7.19
CA ASP A 116 22.24 0.66 8.09
C ASP A 116 20.89 0.00 8.37
N ILE A 117 20.19 -0.45 7.34
CA ILE A 117 18.90 -1.14 7.52
C ILE A 117 19.08 -2.39 8.38
N THR A 118 20.08 -3.22 8.09
CA THR A 118 20.32 -4.46 8.84
C THR A 118 20.62 -4.19 10.31
N HIS A 119 21.42 -3.15 10.61
CA HIS A 119 21.85 -2.85 11.98
C HIS A 119 20.80 -2.08 12.80
N HIS A 120 19.75 -1.55 12.17
CA HIS A 120 18.60 -0.93 12.85
C HIS A 120 17.42 -1.90 13.10
N ALA A 121 17.54 -3.18 12.72
CA ALA A 121 16.44 -4.15 12.76
C ALA A 121 15.98 -4.52 14.18
N ILE A 122 16.85 -4.45 15.19
CA ILE A 122 16.51 -4.78 16.58
C ILE A 122 15.54 -3.74 17.16
N VAL A 123 14.47 -4.22 17.79
CA VAL A 123 13.52 -3.40 18.54
C VAL A 123 13.89 -3.35 20.02
N HIS A 124 13.50 -2.29 20.72
CA HIS A 124 13.75 -2.16 22.16
C HIS A 124 13.04 -3.29 22.93
N GLU A 125 13.73 -3.86 23.96
CA GLU A 125 13.22 -5.00 24.73
C GLU A 125 11.84 -4.76 25.37
N ASN A 126 11.52 -3.54 25.77
CA ASN A 126 10.20 -3.22 26.29
C ASN A 126 9.06 -3.35 25.27
N ILE A 127 9.36 -3.38 23.97
CA ILE A 127 8.36 -3.70 22.92
C ILE A 127 7.82 -5.11 23.13
N LYS A 128 8.63 -6.08 23.54
CA LYS A 128 8.13 -7.43 23.85
C LYS A 128 7.12 -7.40 24.98
N LYS A 129 7.40 -6.64 26.07
CA LYS A 129 6.43 -6.47 27.17
C LYS A 129 5.11 -5.84 26.72
N PHE A 130 5.18 -4.90 25.77
CA PHE A 130 3.99 -4.32 25.16
C PHE A 130 3.24 -5.38 24.36
N MET A 131 3.94 -6.19 23.57
CA MET A 131 3.34 -7.27 22.78
C MET A 131 2.78 -8.39 23.62
N ASP A 132 3.37 -8.71 24.77
CA ASP A 132 2.86 -9.71 25.72
C ASP A 132 1.46 -9.37 26.28
N GLY A 133 1.03 -8.12 26.17
CA GLY A 133 -0.32 -7.67 26.53
C GLY A 133 -1.41 -7.98 25.50
N PHE A 134 -1.05 -8.40 24.29
CA PHE A 134 -2.04 -8.81 23.30
C PHE A 134 -2.54 -10.23 23.57
N ARG A 135 -3.78 -10.49 23.17
CA ARG A 135 -4.30 -11.86 23.15
C ARG A 135 -3.54 -12.69 22.11
N TYR A 136 -3.36 -13.98 22.36
CA TYR A 136 -2.68 -14.89 21.42
C TYR A 136 -3.41 -15.02 20.07
N ASP A 137 -4.75 -14.80 20.05
CA ASP A 137 -5.60 -14.83 18.88
C ASP A 137 -5.82 -13.43 18.26
N ALA A 138 -5.06 -12.43 18.70
CA ALA A 138 -5.10 -11.09 18.10
C ALA A 138 -4.55 -11.13 16.66
N HIS A 139 -5.26 -10.45 15.77
CA HIS A 139 -4.83 -10.38 14.36
C HIS A 139 -3.46 -9.69 14.25
N PRO A 140 -2.46 -10.29 13.55
CA PRO A 140 -1.10 -9.77 13.48
C PRO A 140 -1.02 -8.32 12.96
N MET A 141 -1.94 -7.90 12.09
CA MET A 141 -1.99 -6.52 11.61
C MET A 141 -2.37 -5.53 12.72
N GLY A 142 -3.28 -5.91 13.62
CA GLY A 142 -3.61 -5.10 14.79
C GLY A 142 -2.42 -4.95 15.75
N ILE A 143 -1.66 -6.02 15.95
CA ILE A 143 -0.41 -6.01 16.73
C ILE A 143 0.61 -5.08 16.05
N LEU A 144 0.80 -5.22 14.73
CA LEU A 144 1.74 -4.38 13.97
C LEU A 144 1.40 -2.89 14.11
N ILE A 145 0.16 -2.49 13.84
CA ILE A 145 -0.31 -1.10 13.92
C ILE A 145 -0.03 -0.51 15.31
N SER A 146 -0.46 -1.22 16.34
CA SER A 146 -0.32 -0.78 17.74
C SER A 146 1.15 -0.67 18.16
N THR A 147 1.97 -1.64 17.75
CA THR A 147 3.39 -1.67 18.09
C THR A 147 4.18 -0.59 17.36
N VAL A 148 3.87 -0.35 16.09
CA VAL A 148 4.51 0.75 15.33
C VAL A 148 4.15 2.10 15.95
N ALA A 149 2.90 2.33 16.33
CA ALA A 149 2.51 3.56 17.04
C ALA A 149 3.26 3.70 18.38
N ALA A 150 3.42 2.59 19.13
CA ALA A 150 4.16 2.59 20.38
C ALA A 150 5.63 2.99 20.21
N LEU A 151 6.27 2.68 19.07
CA LEU A 151 7.66 3.09 18.78
C LEU A 151 7.87 4.60 18.87
N SER A 152 6.87 5.42 18.62
CA SER A 152 6.91 6.89 18.80
C SER A 152 7.41 7.28 20.20
N THR A 153 7.13 6.48 21.22
CA THR A 153 7.51 6.76 22.60
C THR A 153 8.95 6.38 22.92
N PHE A 154 9.63 5.63 22.04
CA PHE A 154 11.01 5.18 22.23
C PHE A 154 12.02 6.08 21.50
N TYR A 155 11.56 6.94 20.59
CA TYR A 155 12.41 7.81 19.77
C TYR A 155 11.94 9.26 19.88
N PRO A 156 12.21 9.96 21.00
CA PRO A 156 11.71 11.33 21.23
C PRO A 156 12.26 12.33 20.21
N GLU A 157 13.45 12.07 19.64
CA GLU A 157 14.05 12.87 18.56
C GLU A 157 13.29 12.79 17.24
N ALA A 158 12.49 11.76 17.03
CA ALA A 158 11.70 11.57 15.82
C ALA A 158 10.71 12.70 15.52
N LYS A 159 10.43 13.55 16.51
CA LYS A 159 9.60 14.77 16.33
C LYS A 159 10.31 15.87 15.54
N ARG A 160 11.64 15.78 15.38
CA ARG A 160 12.44 16.74 14.61
C ARG A 160 12.39 16.42 13.10
N ILE A 161 11.20 16.25 12.56
CA ILE A 161 10.96 15.81 11.16
C ILE A 161 11.49 16.77 10.10
N ARG A 162 11.77 18.03 10.44
CA ARG A 162 12.37 19.03 9.54
C ARG A 162 13.89 18.91 9.45
N ASP A 163 14.51 18.23 10.38
CA ASP A 163 15.93 17.88 10.35
C ASP A 163 16.09 16.66 9.43
N VAL A 164 16.79 16.85 8.31
CA VAL A 164 16.90 15.85 7.26
C VAL A 164 17.66 14.61 7.74
N GLU A 165 18.71 14.78 8.54
CA GLU A 165 19.51 13.67 9.07
C GLU A 165 18.66 12.81 10.01
N ILE A 166 17.96 13.44 10.97
CA ILE A 166 17.07 12.73 11.89
C ILE A 166 15.94 12.07 11.13
N ARG A 167 15.33 12.75 10.15
CA ARG A 167 14.28 12.20 9.31
C ARG A 167 14.75 10.93 8.60
N ASN A 168 15.91 10.95 7.98
CA ASN A 168 16.48 9.80 7.29
C ASN A 168 16.76 8.64 8.26
N GLU A 169 17.30 8.93 9.43
CA GLU A 169 17.51 7.90 10.46
C GLU A 169 16.19 7.21 10.87
N GLN A 170 15.09 7.97 11.01
CA GLN A 170 13.78 7.38 11.33
C GLN A 170 13.25 6.55 10.15
N ILE A 171 13.49 6.94 8.91
CA ILE A 171 13.16 6.15 7.72
C ILE A 171 13.89 4.81 7.76
N HIS A 172 15.21 4.81 7.99
CA HIS A 172 16.02 3.59 8.12
C HIS A 172 15.49 2.69 9.25
N ARG A 173 15.23 3.26 10.44
CA ARG A 173 14.68 2.54 11.59
C ARG A 173 13.34 1.87 11.30
N LEU A 174 12.42 2.56 10.63
CA LEU A 174 11.09 2.01 10.32
C LEU A 174 11.19 0.88 9.30
N ILE A 175 11.93 1.06 8.20
CA ILE A 175 12.14 0.01 7.21
C ILE A 175 12.77 -1.23 7.86
N ALA A 176 13.73 -1.03 8.75
CA ALA A 176 14.44 -2.10 9.44
C ALA A 176 13.59 -2.86 10.46
N LYS A 177 12.76 -2.14 11.25
CA LYS A 177 12.05 -2.70 12.41
C LYS A 177 10.71 -3.34 12.07
N ILE A 178 10.07 -2.92 10.99
CA ILE A 178 8.76 -3.45 10.58
C ILE A 178 8.80 -4.98 10.39
N PRO A 179 9.78 -5.59 9.69
CA PRO A 179 9.87 -7.05 9.59
C PRO A 179 10.03 -7.75 10.93
N THR A 180 10.81 -7.17 11.85
CA THR A 180 10.99 -7.73 13.19
C THR A 180 9.69 -7.73 13.98
N ILE A 181 8.95 -6.61 13.96
CA ILE A 181 7.64 -6.52 14.61
C ILE A 181 6.64 -7.50 13.98
N ALA A 182 6.65 -7.64 12.64
CA ALA A 182 5.82 -8.57 11.91
C ALA A 182 6.09 -10.03 12.32
N ALA A 183 7.37 -10.42 12.37
CA ALA A 183 7.77 -11.76 12.80
C ALA A 183 7.43 -12.00 14.29
N PHE A 184 7.62 -11.01 15.14
CA PHE A 184 7.25 -11.10 16.56
C PHE A 184 5.73 -11.25 16.73
N ALA A 185 4.91 -10.54 15.96
CA ALA A 185 3.46 -10.70 15.97
C ALA A 185 3.03 -12.12 15.63
N TYR A 186 3.63 -12.71 14.59
CA TYR A 186 3.41 -14.12 14.24
C TYR A 186 3.83 -15.06 15.37
N ARG A 187 5.05 -14.91 15.89
CA ARG A 187 5.57 -15.81 16.93
C ARG A 187 4.77 -15.72 18.22
N HIS A 188 4.29 -14.52 18.56
CA HIS A 188 3.37 -14.30 19.68
C HIS A 188 2.08 -15.12 19.51
N SER A 189 1.45 -15.07 18.34
CA SER A 189 0.22 -15.83 18.06
C SER A 189 0.42 -17.35 18.11
N GLN A 190 1.64 -17.83 17.82
CA GLN A 190 2.00 -19.25 17.87
C GLN A 190 2.52 -19.70 19.24
N GLY A 191 2.72 -18.78 20.20
CA GLY A 191 3.34 -19.08 21.48
C GLY A 191 4.82 -19.46 21.39
N PHE A 192 5.51 -19.03 20.32
CA PHE A 192 6.93 -19.31 20.11
C PHE A 192 7.82 -18.23 20.72
N PRO A 193 9.05 -18.58 21.14
CA PRO A 193 10.04 -17.58 21.53
C PRO A 193 10.33 -16.62 20.39
N TYR A 194 10.54 -15.33 20.69
CA TYR A 194 10.95 -14.37 19.67
C TYR A 194 12.34 -14.70 19.12
N THR A 195 12.48 -14.66 17.80
CA THR A 195 13.77 -14.81 17.11
C THR A 195 14.25 -13.44 16.68
N TYR A 196 15.44 -13.06 17.11
CA TYR A 196 16.06 -11.77 16.78
C TYR A 196 16.63 -11.77 15.37
N PRO A 197 16.78 -10.57 14.77
CA PRO A 197 17.42 -10.40 13.49
C PRO A 197 18.85 -10.98 13.47
N ASP A 198 19.24 -11.52 12.34
CA ASP A 198 20.57 -12.03 12.05
C ASP A 198 21.22 -11.13 10.98
N ASN A 199 22.26 -10.35 11.36
CA ASN A 199 22.92 -9.42 10.46
C ASN A 199 23.74 -10.10 9.35
N GLY A 200 23.89 -11.42 9.39
CA GLY A 200 24.54 -12.21 8.35
C GLY A 200 23.62 -12.57 7.16
N LEU A 201 22.31 -12.26 7.27
CA LEU A 201 21.31 -12.58 6.25
C LEU A 201 20.85 -11.32 5.51
N GLY A 202 20.41 -11.48 4.25
CA GLY A 202 19.71 -10.45 3.49
C GLY A 202 18.35 -10.09 4.12
N TYR A 203 17.75 -9.00 3.70
CA TYR A 203 16.50 -8.47 4.27
C TYR A 203 15.37 -9.51 4.31
N CYS A 204 15.09 -10.15 3.18
CA CYS A 204 14.04 -11.17 3.09
C CYS A 204 14.44 -12.46 3.80
N GLY A 205 15.69 -12.89 3.68
CA GLY A 205 16.22 -14.07 4.38
C GLY A 205 16.19 -13.91 5.89
N ASN A 206 16.49 -12.70 6.38
CA ASN A 206 16.41 -12.36 7.79
C ASN A 206 14.95 -12.43 8.31
N PHE A 207 14.00 -11.89 7.54
CA PHE A 207 12.59 -12.00 7.86
C PHE A 207 12.12 -13.46 7.94
N LEU A 208 12.47 -14.28 6.92
CA LEU A 208 12.16 -15.72 6.94
C LEU A 208 12.79 -16.44 8.14
N SER A 209 14.03 -16.09 8.48
CA SER A 209 14.69 -16.60 9.68
C SER A 209 13.94 -16.24 10.95
N MET A 210 13.55 -14.99 11.11
CA MET A 210 12.77 -14.56 12.29
C MET A 210 11.40 -15.24 12.37
N MET A 211 10.77 -15.55 11.25
CA MET A 211 9.50 -16.28 11.22
C MET A 211 9.67 -17.75 11.61
N TYR A 212 10.61 -18.47 10.99
CA TYR A 212 10.61 -19.94 10.96
C TYR A 212 11.75 -20.63 11.70
N LYS A 213 12.78 -19.88 12.14
CA LYS A 213 13.92 -20.47 12.88
C LYS A 213 13.45 -21.06 14.22
N MET A 214 13.48 -22.37 14.32
CA MET A 214 13.13 -23.11 15.56
C MET A 214 14.37 -23.65 16.29
N THR A 215 15.51 -23.72 15.60
CA THR A 215 16.79 -24.24 16.10
C THR A 215 17.91 -23.26 15.86
N GLU A 216 19.13 -23.58 16.29
CA GLU A 216 20.31 -22.71 16.11
C GLU A 216 20.70 -22.51 14.63
N LYS A 217 20.33 -23.46 13.75
CA LYS A 217 20.63 -23.38 12.33
C LYS A 217 19.36 -23.25 11.52
N TYR A 218 19.25 -22.17 10.79
CA TYR A 218 18.24 -21.92 9.78
C TYR A 218 18.91 -21.26 8.58
N THR A 219 18.73 -21.82 7.41
CA THR A 219 19.19 -21.24 6.15
C THR A 219 17.94 -21.03 5.27
N PRO A 220 17.60 -19.81 4.92
CA PRO A 220 16.51 -19.56 3.98
C PRO A 220 16.75 -20.27 2.65
N ASP A 221 15.71 -20.86 2.06
CA ASP A 221 15.78 -21.37 0.71
C ASP A 221 15.97 -20.20 -0.27
N PRO A 222 16.99 -20.20 -1.14
CA PRO A 222 17.28 -19.08 -2.04
C PRO A 222 16.15 -18.75 -3.02
N VAL A 223 15.33 -19.76 -3.41
CA VAL A 223 14.17 -19.54 -4.29
C VAL A 223 13.06 -18.80 -3.52
N LEU A 224 12.82 -19.19 -2.29
CA LEU A 224 11.82 -18.53 -1.42
C LEU A 224 12.26 -17.12 -1.04
N GLU A 225 13.55 -16.94 -0.71
CA GLU A 225 14.10 -15.61 -0.41
C GLU A 225 13.95 -14.67 -1.62
N LYS A 226 14.34 -15.11 -2.83
CA LYS A 226 14.20 -14.32 -4.07
C LYS A 226 12.73 -14.07 -4.41
N ALA A 227 11.84 -15.04 -4.18
CA ALA A 227 10.42 -14.87 -4.41
C ALA A 227 9.83 -13.78 -3.52
N LEU A 228 10.18 -13.79 -2.22
CA LEU A 228 9.74 -12.76 -1.28
C LEU A 228 10.30 -11.38 -1.65
N ASP A 229 11.57 -11.31 -2.07
CA ASP A 229 12.23 -10.10 -2.55
C ASP A 229 11.48 -9.48 -3.74
N VAL A 230 11.12 -10.28 -4.74
CA VAL A 230 10.32 -9.84 -5.91
C VAL A 230 8.92 -9.39 -5.48
N VAL A 231 8.23 -10.17 -4.63
CA VAL A 231 6.91 -9.78 -4.13
C VAL A 231 7.01 -8.44 -3.39
N PHE A 232 8.04 -8.23 -2.59
CA PHE A 232 8.24 -6.97 -1.88
C PHE A 232 8.49 -5.81 -2.85
N ILE A 233 9.32 -5.97 -3.89
CA ILE A 233 9.51 -4.95 -4.94
C ILE A 233 8.16 -4.52 -5.54
N LEU A 234 7.30 -5.48 -5.88
CA LEU A 234 6.01 -5.22 -6.51
C LEU A 234 4.98 -4.52 -5.60
N HIS A 235 5.24 -4.51 -4.28
CA HIS A 235 4.34 -3.93 -3.29
C HIS A 235 4.83 -2.60 -2.67
N VAL A 236 6.02 -2.11 -3.05
CA VAL A 236 6.66 -0.92 -2.43
C VAL A 236 5.73 0.30 -2.44
N ASP A 237 5.18 0.68 -3.58
CA ASP A 237 4.30 1.83 -3.71
C ASP A 237 3.24 1.62 -4.81
N HIS A 238 2.17 2.40 -4.77
CA HIS A 238 1.13 2.40 -5.79
C HIS A 238 0.34 3.71 -5.75
N GLU A 239 1.01 4.84 -5.99
CA GLU A 239 0.46 6.20 -5.98
C GLU A 239 -0.32 6.54 -4.68
N GLN A 240 -1.41 7.31 -4.83
CA GLN A 240 -2.27 7.76 -3.73
C GLN A 240 -3.36 6.73 -3.41
N ASN A 241 -2.98 5.46 -3.18
CA ASN A 241 -3.91 4.48 -2.61
C ASN A 241 -4.36 4.91 -1.21
N CYS A 242 -5.38 4.22 -0.66
CA CYS A 242 -5.99 4.57 0.62
C CYS A 242 -4.96 4.75 1.75
N SER A 243 -4.00 3.84 1.88
CA SER A 243 -2.99 3.91 2.94
C SER A 243 -1.94 5.01 2.72
N ALA A 244 -1.51 5.27 1.48
CA ALA A 244 -0.63 6.39 1.15
C ALA A 244 -1.32 7.74 1.38
N ASN A 245 -2.61 7.84 1.05
CA ASN A 245 -3.42 9.03 1.36
C ASN A 245 -3.55 9.24 2.87
N ALA A 246 -3.78 8.17 3.66
CA ALA A 246 -3.81 8.24 5.12
C ALA A 246 -2.46 8.70 5.69
N MET A 247 -1.32 8.19 5.15
CA MET A 247 0.02 8.64 5.52
C MET A 247 0.20 10.15 5.32
N ARG A 248 -0.15 10.66 4.13
CA ARG A 248 -0.06 12.09 3.82
C ARG A 248 -1.06 12.92 4.65
N SER A 249 -2.28 12.42 4.82
CA SER A 249 -3.32 13.14 5.57
C SER A 249 -2.93 13.34 7.04
N VAL A 250 -2.52 12.26 7.73
CA VAL A 250 -2.06 12.33 9.12
C VAL A 250 -0.73 13.07 9.20
N GLY A 251 0.23 12.74 8.33
CA GLY A 251 1.54 13.38 8.24
C GLY A 251 1.48 14.89 8.04
N SER A 252 0.41 15.41 7.40
CA SER A 252 0.22 16.84 7.16
C SER A 252 0.06 17.67 8.44
N SER A 253 -0.31 17.04 9.56
CA SER A 253 -0.35 17.67 10.88
C SER A 253 1.01 17.66 11.60
N LEU A 254 2.06 17.14 10.94
CA LEU A 254 3.44 17.11 11.36
C LEU A 254 3.73 16.26 12.63
N PRO A 255 3.09 15.10 12.84
CA PRO A 255 3.52 14.17 13.88
C PRO A 255 4.82 13.46 13.44
N ASP A 256 5.40 12.68 14.36
CA ASP A 256 6.52 11.81 14.00
C ASP A 256 6.10 10.71 12.99
N PRO A 257 7.04 10.09 12.26
CA PRO A 257 6.73 9.11 11.23
C PRO A 257 6.13 7.81 11.75
N TYR A 258 6.36 7.43 13.01
CA TYR A 258 5.83 6.17 13.57
C TYR A 258 4.31 6.19 13.64
N VAL A 259 3.70 7.26 14.16
CA VAL A 259 2.25 7.37 14.21
C VAL A 259 1.64 7.56 12.82
N SER A 260 2.36 8.22 11.91
CA SER A 260 1.92 8.39 10.52
C SER A 260 1.91 7.04 9.77
N VAL A 261 2.94 6.20 9.94
CA VAL A 261 3.01 4.84 9.39
C VAL A 261 1.94 3.94 10.02
N ALA A 262 1.70 4.06 11.32
CA ALA A 262 0.63 3.31 11.98
C ALA A 262 -0.75 3.64 11.39
N ALA A 263 -1.02 4.92 11.08
CA ALA A 263 -2.26 5.35 10.42
C ALA A 263 -2.36 4.79 8.98
N ALA A 264 -1.26 4.80 8.23
CA ALA A 264 -1.20 4.19 6.91
C ALA A 264 -1.45 2.68 6.97
N ALA A 265 -0.84 1.98 7.92
CA ALA A 265 -1.04 0.57 8.16
C ALA A 265 -2.50 0.24 8.54
N ALA A 266 -3.15 1.11 9.33
CA ALA A 266 -4.58 0.99 9.64
C ALA A 266 -5.44 1.12 8.37
N GLY A 267 -5.10 2.04 7.46
CA GLY A 267 -5.76 2.16 6.15
C GLY A 267 -5.55 0.93 5.26
N LEU A 268 -4.40 0.27 5.38
CA LEU A 268 -4.08 -0.95 4.62
C LEU A 268 -4.86 -2.17 5.12
N TYR A 269 -5.17 -2.24 6.40
CA TYR A 269 -5.79 -3.42 7.04
C TYR A 269 -7.17 -3.78 6.49
N GLY A 270 -7.90 -2.82 5.95
CA GLY A 270 -9.28 -3.03 5.48
C GLY A 270 -9.40 -4.04 4.32
N PRO A 271 -10.51 -4.79 4.25
CA PRO A 271 -10.73 -5.83 3.21
C PRO A 271 -10.86 -5.26 1.79
N LEU A 272 -11.05 -3.96 1.64
CA LEU A 272 -11.07 -3.28 0.34
C LEU A 272 -9.69 -2.77 -0.11
N HIS A 273 -8.65 -3.03 0.69
CA HIS A 273 -7.26 -2.65 0.40
C HIS A 273 -6.33 -3.85 0.64
N GLY A 274 -5.44 -3.83 1.62
CA GLY A 274 -4.45 -4.89 1.85
C GLY A 274 -5.02 -6.25 2.31
N GLY A 275 -6.25 -6.28 2.83
CA GLY A 275 -6.94 -7.54 3.13
C GLY A 275 -7.55 -8.25 1.91
N ALA A 276 -7.38 -7.72 0.69
CA ALA A 276 -7.96 -8.32 -0.50
C ALA A 276 -7.32 -9.69 -0.86
N ASN A 277 -6.04 -9.85 -0.60
CA ASN A 277 -5.33 -11.11 -0.87
C ASN A 277 -5.77 -12.28 0.06
N GLU A 278 -6.18 -12.00 1.30
CA GLU A 278 -6.82 -13.02 2.15
C GLU A 278 -8.12 -13.52 1.52
N GLN A 279 -8.92 -12.60 0.99
CA GLN A 279 -10.21 -12.93 0.36
C GLN A 279 -10.02 -13.77 -0.92
N VAL A 280 -8.93 -13.60 -1.66
CA VAL A 280 -8.56 -14.46 -2.79
C VAL A 280 -8.36 -15.90 -2.33
N LEU A 281 -7.59 -16.10 -1.28
CA LEU A 281 -7.32 -17.45 -0.76
C LEU A 281 -8.58 -18.12 -0.21
N HIS A 282 -9.42 -17.39 0.52
CA HIS A 282 -10.72 -17.91 0.98
C HIS A 282 -11.58 -18.36 -0.21
N MET A 283 -11.62 -17.57 -1.28
CA MET A 283 -12.32 -17.91 -2.51
C MET A 283 -11.75 -19.19 -3.15
N LEU A 284 -10.44 -19.29 -3.31
CA LEU A 284 -9.79 -20.47 -3.89
C LEU A 284 -10.02 -21.72 -3.05
N GLN A 285 -9.99 -21.61 -1.72
CA GLN A 285 -10.30 -22.69 -0.79
C GLN A 285 -11.78 -23.13 -0.85
N GLU A 286 -12.71 -22.17 -0.98
CA GLU A 286 -14.14 -22.45 -1.15
C GLU A 286 -14.39 -23.25 -2.44
N ILE A 287 -13.74 -22.84 -3.55
CA ILE A 287 -13.80 -23.58 -4.81
C ILE A 287 -13.15 -24.96 -4.62
N GLY A 288 -11.97 -25.03 -4.03
CA GLY A 288 -11.24 -26.22 -3.57
C GLY A 288 -10.76 -27.16 -4.67
N HIS A 289 -11.46 -27.27 -5.82
CA HIS A 289 -11.09 -28.15 -6.92
C HIS A 289 -11.50 -27.57 -8.28
N ILE A 290 -10.66 -27.79 -9.30
CA ILE A 290 -10.84 -27.27 -10.66
C ILE A 290 -12.22 -27.57 -11.27
N SER A 291 -12.81 -28.74 -10.98
CA SER A 291 -14.11 -29.13 -11.48
C SER A 291 -15.27 -28.25 -10.97
N ARG A 292 -15.07 -27.50 -9.89
CA ARG A 292 -16.08 -26.59 -9.32
C ARG A 292 -16.00 -25.17 -9.89
N VAL A 293 -14.93 -24.84 -10.61
CA VAL A 293 -14.72 -23.52 -11.20
C VAL A 293 -15.88 -23.07 -12.09
N PRO A 294 -16.42 -23.88 -13.02
CA PRO A 294 -17.54 -23.46 -13.87
C PRO A 294 -18.82 -23.10 -13.07
N ALA A 295 -19.12 -23.84 -12.02
CA ALA A 295 -20.26 -23.55 -11.16
C ALA A 295 -20.06 -22.25 -10.35
N TYR A 296 -18.83 -21.99 -9.90
CA TYR A 296 -18.48 -20.76 -9.21
C TYR A 296 -18.61 -19.54 -10.14
N ILE A 297 -18.04 -19.62 -11.34
CA ILE A 297 -18.16 -18.59 -12.39
C ILE A 297 -19.60 -18.27 -12.72
N LYS A 298 -20.49 -19.28 -12.77
CA LYS A 298 -21.92 -19.07 -13.00
C LYS A 298 -22.54 -18.16 -11.92
N LYS A 299 -22.21 -18.37 -10.63
CA LYS A 299 -22.68 -17.52 -9.53
C LYS A 299 -22.13 -16.09 -9.64
N VAL A 300 -20.84 -15.94 -10.03
CA VAL A 300 -20.25 -14.63 -10.28
C VAL A 300 -21.02 -13.87 -11.37
N LYS A 301 -21.33 -14.53 -12.49
CA LYS A 301 -22.10 -13.93 -13.59
C LYS A 301 -23.52 -13.54 -13.21
N GLN A 302 -24.14 -14.26 -12.27
CA GLN A 302 -25.46 -13.95 -11.72
C GLN A 302 -25.44 -12.77 -10.73
N GLY A 303 -24.23 -12.37 -10.27
CA GLY A 303 -24.07 -11.29 -9.29
C GLY A 303 -24.23 -11.75 -7.84
N ASP A 304 -24.34 -13.06 -7.59
CA ASP A 304 -24.52 -13.62 -6.25
C ASP A 304 -23.25 -13.53 -5.41
N ILE A 305 -22.10 -13.59 -6.06
CA ILE A 305 -20.78 -13.54 -5.42
C ILE A 305 -19.81 -12.71 -6.26
N ARG A 306 -18.78 -12.16 -5.59
CA ARG A 306 -17.72 -11.40 -6.25
C ARG A 306 -16.52 -12.29 -6.55
N LEU A 307 -15.91 -12.12 -7.74
CA LEU A 307 -14.63 -12.74 -8.07
C LEU A 307 -13.50 -11.93 -7.46
N MET A 308 -12.84 -12.46 -6.42
CA MET A 308 -11.77 -11.78 -5.71
C MET A 308 -10.45 -11.90 -6.47
N GLY A 309 -9.61 -10.86 -6.38
CA GLY A 309 -8.33 -10.82 -7.12
C GLY A 309 -8.46 -10.48 -8.61
N PHE A 310 -9.66 -10.10 -9.07
CA PHE A 310 -9.92 -9.69 -10.45
C PHE A 310 -10.48 -8.27 -10.53
N GLY A 311 -10.01 -7.54 -11.54
CA GLY A 311 -10.32 -6.14 -11.72
C GLY A 311 -9.48 -5.23 -10.81
N HIS A 312 -9.36 -3.99 -11.21
CA HIS A 312 -8.58 -2.99 -10.47
C HIS A 312 -9.24 -1.61 -10.64
N ARG A 313 -9.11 -0.75 -9.61
CA ARG A 313 -9.67 0.60 -9.69
C ARG A 313 -8.98 1.46 -10.76
N VAL A 314 -7.67 1.25 -10.97
CA VAL A 314 -6.84 2.02 -11.90
C VAL A 314 -6.62 1.26 -13.22
N TYR A 315 -6.14 0.01 -13.15
CA TYR A 315 -5.87 -0.77 -14.37
C TYR A 315 -7.17 -1.18 -15.09
N LYS A 316 -7.26 -0.80 -16.36
CA LYS A 316 -8.25 -1.26 -17.32
C LYS A 316 -7.70 -2.35 -18.23
N ASN A 317 -6.42 -2.64 -18.10
CA ASN A 317 -5.69 -3.71 -18.75
C ASN A 317 -5.10 -4.63 -17.69
N TYR A 318 -4.37 -5.67 -18.10
CA TYR A 318 -3.71 -6.61 -17.23
C TYR A 318 -2.71 -5.88 -16.30
N ASP A 319 -2.76 -6.18 -14.99
CA ASP A 319 -1.83 -5.63 -14.01
C ASP A 319 -0.41 -6.16 -14.29
N PRO A 320 0.59 -5.30 -14.59
CA PRO A 320 1.93 -5.76 -14.95
C PRO A 320 2.58 -6.62 -13.86
N ARG A 321 2.20 -6.41 -12.60
CA ARG A 321 2.70 -7.17 -11.45
C ARG A 321 2.17 -8.61 -11.44
N ALA A 322 0.94 -8.84 -11.87
CA ALA A 322 0.33 -10.17 -11.85
C ALA A 322 1.05 -11.16 -12.76
N LYS A 323 1.57 -10.70 -13.91
CA LYS A 323 2.39 -11.54 -14.80
C LYS A 323 3.68 -12.02 -14.14
N ILE A 324 4.39 -11.11 -13.47
CA ILE A 324 5.63 -11.41 -12.76
C ILE A 324 5.37 -12.40 -11.62
N LEU A 325 4.30 -12.15 -10.84
CA LEU A 325 3.92 -13.03 -9.73
C LEU A 325 3.51 -14.42 -10.21
N LYS A 326 2.83 -14.54 -11.36
CA LYS A 326 2.49 -15.84 -11.95
C LYS A 326 3.74 -16.67 -12.22
N GLU A 327 4.75 -16.08 -12.86
CA GLU A 327 6.03 -16.76 -13.11
C GLU A 327 6.74 -17.16 -11.82
N MET A 328 6.72 -16.27 -10.81
CA MET A 328 7.31 -16.54 -9.51
C MET A 328 6.56 -17.63 -8.75
N THR A 329 5.24 -17.70 -8.85
CA THR A 329 4.44 -18.77 -8.26
C THR A 329 4.87 -20.14 -8.76
N HIS A 330 5.11 -20.29 -10.05
CA HIS A 330 5.61 -21.55 -10.61
C HIS A 330 7.00 -21.94 -10.06
N ARG A 331 7.90 -20.97 -9.84
CA ARG A 331 9.23 -21.24 -9.25
C ARG A 331 9.12 -21.69 -7.80
N VAL A 332 8.31 -21.00 -7.01
CA VAL A 332 8.08 -21.34 -5.59
C VAL A 332 7.48 -22.74 -5.45
N LEU A 333 6.47 -23.06 -6.24
CA LEU A 333 5.84 -24.39 -6.23
C LEU A 333 6.74 -25.51 -6.77
N GLY A 334 7.84 -25.16 -7.43
CA GLY A 334 8.86 -26.10 -7.82
C GLY A 334 9.74 -26.61 -6.67
N VAL A 335 9.79 -25.86 -5.55
CA VAL A 335 10.60 -26.16 -4.35
C VAL A 335 9.75 -26.41 -3.09
N THR A 336 8.44 -26.20 -3.15
CA THR A 336 7.49 -26.45 -2.07
C THR A 336 6.56 -27.61 -2.40
N GLU A 337 5.70 -27.99 -1.46
CA GLU A 337 4.68 -29.03 -1.70
C GLU A 337 3.68 -28.58 -2.78
N LYS A 338 3.17 -29.54 -3.58
CA LYS A 338 2.16 -29.27 -4.61
C LYS A 338 0.90 -28.65 -4.00
N ASN A 339 0.51 -27.49 -4.53
CA ASN A 339 -0.68 -26.79 -4.11
C ASN A 339 -1.79 -26.94 -5.17
N THR A 340 -2.86 -27.68 -4.83
CA THR A 340 -4.00 -27.89 -5.72
C THR A 340 -4.78 -26.60 -6.05
N LEU A 341 -4.62 -25.54 -5.23
CA LEU A 341 -5.24 -24.24 -5.46
C LEU A 341 -4.64 -23.51 -6.67
N LEU A 342 -3.39 -23.84 -7.06
CA LEU A 342 -2.84 -23.30 -8.31
C LEU A 342 -3.64 -23.73 -9.53
N ASP A 343 -4.05 -24.99 -9.60
CA ASP A 343 -4.84 -25.49 -10.74
C ASP A 343 -6.19 -24.75 -10.84
N VAL A 344 -6.80 -24.47 -9.69
CA VAL A 344 -8.02 -23.65 -9.59
C VAL A 344 -7.75 -22.22 -10.06
N ALA A 345 -6.66 -21.62 -9.61
CA ALA A 345 -6.29 -20.24 -9.97
C ALA A 345 -6.00 -20.10 -11.48
N VAL A 346 -5.23 -21.01 -12.05
CA VAL A 346 -4.91 -21.03 -13.49
C VAL A 346 -6.18 -21.17 -14.34
N GLU A 347 -7.13 -22.03 -13.93
CA GLU A 347 -8.38 -22.19 -14.65
C GLU A 347 -9.29 -20.97 -14.52
N LEU A 348 -9.34 -20.32 -13.34
CA LEU A 348 -10.05 -19.05 -13.15
C LEU A 348 -9.50 -17.95 -14.06
N GLU A 349 -8.17 -17.83 -14.10
CA GLU A 349 -7.51 -16.86 -15.00
C GLU A 349 -7.82 -17.14 -16.46
N ARG A 350 -7.70 -18.40 -16.89
CA ARG A 350 -8.01 -18.80 -18.27
C ARG A 350 -9.43 -18.38 -18.66
N ILE A 351 -10.41 -18.67 -17.81
CA ILE A 351 -11.81 -18.28 -18.06
C ILE A 351 -11.95 -16.76 -18.11
N ALA A 352 -11.34 -16.04 -17.18
CA ALA A 352 -11.45 -14.58 -17.13
C ALA A 352 -10.82 -13.88 -18.34
N LEU A 353 -9.81 -14.49 -18.95
CA LEU A 353 -9.17 -13.95 -20.16
C LEU A 353 -9.93 -14.29 -21.46
N GLU A 354 -10.74 -15.34 -21.47
CA GLU A 354 -11.43 -15.85 -22.66
C GLU A 354 -12.94 -15.53 -22.70
N ASP A 355 -13.56 -15.32 -21.54
CA ASP A 355 -15.01 -15.16 -21.43
C ASP A 355 -15.44 -13.69 -21.57
N ASP A 356 -16.30 -13.39 -22.53
CA ASP A 356 -16.79 -12.05 -22.85
C ASP A 356 -17.35 -11.27 -21.65
N TYR A 357 -17.93 -11.97 -20.66
CA TYR A 357 -18.43 -11.32 -19.45
C TYR A 357 -17.32 -10.58 -18.68
N PHE A 358 -16.15 -11.22 -18.54
CA PHE A 358 -15.01 -10.66 -17.82
C PHE A 358 -14.20 -9.70 -18.69
N VAL A 359 -13.98 -10.05 -19.97
CA VAL A 359 -13.23 -9.21 -20.93
C VAL A 359 -13.95 -7.87 -21.13
N ASN A 360 -15.26 -7.86 -21.37
CA ASN A 360 -16.02 -6.64 -21.56
C ASN A 360 -16.12 -5.77 -20.31
N ARG A 361 -15.87 -6.33 -19.11
CA ARG A 361 -15.81 -5.62 -17.82
C ARG A 361 -14.40 -5.33 -17.36
N GLN A 362 -13.39 -5.70 -18.14
CA GLN A 362 -11.96 -5.50 -17.82
C GLN A 362 -11.57 -6.14 -16.48
N LEU A 363 -12.11 -7.32 -16.17
CA LEU A 363 -11.87 -8.05 -14.94
C LEU A 363 -10.67 -9.00 -15.11
N TYR A 364 -9.47 -8.44 -15.20
CA TYR A 364 -8.21 -9.17 -15.29
C TYR A 364 -7.64 -9.47 -13.90
N PRO A 365 -6.80 -10.53 -13.75
CA PRO A 365 -6.07 -10.77 -12.50
C PRO A 365 -5.24 -9.57 -12.06
N ASN A 366 -5.29 -9.26 -10.78
CA ASN A 366 -4.48 -8.21 -10.16
C ASN A 366 -3.36 -8.81 -9.28
N VAL A 367 -2.59 -7.93 -8.61
CA VAL A 367 -1.45 -8.33 -7.76
C VAL A 367 -1.85 -9.31 -6.65
N ASP A 368 -3.06 -9.20 -6.08
CA ASP A 368 -3.51 -10.02 -4.95
C ASP A 368 -3.78 -11.47 -5.35
N PHE A 369 -4.07 -11.71 -6.63
CA PHE A 369 -4.45 -13.04 -7.13
C PHE A 369 -3.32 -14.07 -6.98
N TYR A 370 -2.08 -13.71 -7.33
CA TYR A 370 -0.94 -14.63 -7.27
C TYR A 370 -0.09 -14.47 -6.01
N SER A 371 -0.04 -13.27 -5.40
CA SER A 371 0.75 -13.05 -4.18
C SER A 371 0.29 -13.94 -3.03
N GLY A 372 -1.03 -14.13 -2.89
CA GLY A 372 -1.59 -15.02 -1.87
C GLY A 372 -1.15 -16.48 -2.03
N LEU A 373 -1.06 -17.00 -3.27
CA LEU A 373 -0.56 -18.35 -3.55
C LEU A 373 0.92 -18.51 -3.19
N ILE A 374 1.74 -17.50 -3.47
CA ILE A 374 3.15 -17.48 -3.09
C ILE A 374 3.27 -17.54 -1.57
N TYR A 375 2.57 -16.67 -0.86
CA TYR A 375 2.61 -16.62 0.59
C TYR A 375 2.16 -17.94 1.24
N GLN A 376 1.07 -18.51 0.74
CA GLN A 376 0.60 -19.80 1.21
C GLN A 376 1.62 -20.92 0.97
N ALA A 377 2.22 -21.00 -0.23
CA ALA A 377 3.24 -21.98 -0.56
C ALA A 377 4.50 -21.83 0.30
N MET A 378 4.82 -20.62 0.76
CA MET A 378 5.90 -20.33 1.70
C MET A 378 5.54 -20.64 3.15
N GLY A 379 4.31 -21.08 3.44
CA GLY A 379 3.86 -21.44 4.79
C GLY A 379 3.38 -20.27 5.65
N PHE A 380 3.15 -19.11 5.10
CA PHE A 380 2.57 -18.00 5.85
C PHE A 380 1.07 -18.25 6.12
N PRO A 381 0.58 -18.07 7.35
CA PRO A 381 -0.84 -18.09 7.63
C PRO A 381 -1.57 -16.90 7.03
N LEU A 382 -2.85 -17.05 6.74
CA LEU A 382 -3.66 -16.05 6.04
C LEU A 382 -3.64 -14.67 6.72
N GLU A 383 -3.71 -14.67 8.03
CA GLU A 383 -3.73 -13.45 8.86
C GLU A 383 -2.44 -12.61 8.73
N MET A 384 -1.36 -13.23 8.24
CA MET A 384 -0.10 -12.52 7.97
C MET A 384 -0.08 -11.79 6.61
N PHE A 385 -0.99 -12.06 5.69
CA PHE A 385 -0.93 -11.49 4.34
C PHE A 385 -0.98 -9.96 4.31
N PRO A 386 -1.87 -9.27 5.05
CA PRO A 386 -1.81 -7.80 5.13
C PRO A 386 -0.52 -7.29 5.76
N VAL A 387 0.06 -8.05 6.70
CA VAL A 387 1.34 -7.71 7.33
C VAL A 387 2.48 -7.82 6.32
N LEU A 388 2.51 -8.90 5.53
CA LEU A 388 3.48 -9.10 4.45
C LEU A 388 3.39 -7.99 3.40
N PHE A 389 2.19 -7.46 3.16
CA PHE A 389 1.99 -6.31 2.31
C PHE A 389 2.50 -5.01 2.97
N ALA A 390 2.29 -4.84 4.28
CA ALA A 390 2.72 -3.64 5.02
C ALA A 390 4.24 -3.48 5.06
N ILE A 391 5.00 -4.59 5.13
CA ILE A 391 6.47 -4.56 5.18
C ILE A 391 7.05 -3.72 4.02
N PRO A 392 6.90 -4.11 2.76
CA PRO A 392 7.45 -3.35 1.64
C PRO A 392 6.76 -1.99 1.45
N ARG A 393 5.45 -1.90 1.71
CA ARG A 393 4.69 -0.66 1.55
C ARG A 393 5.14 0.44 2.51
N THR A 394 5.76 0.09 3.63
CA THR A 394 6.35 1.07 4.55
C THR A 394 7.37 1.96 3.85
N VAL A 395 8.13 1.45 2.91
CA VAL A 395 9.08 2.24 2.10
C VAL A 395 8.32 3.30 1.28
N GLY A 396 7.27 2.90 0.57
CA GLY A 396 6.44 3.82 -0.20
C GLY A 396 5.77 4.88 0.66
N TRP A 397 5.21 4.51 1.81
CA TRP A 397 4.62 5.46 2.75
C TRP A 397 5.64 6.49 3.23
N LEU A 398 6.83 6.05 3.60
CA LEU A 398 7.90 6.94 4.08
C LEU A 398 8.41 7.89 2.98
N ALA A 399 8.55 7.40 1.75
CA ALA A 399 8.90 8.25 0.61
C ALA A 399 7.80 9.29 0.31
N GLN A 400 6.52 8.88 0.31
CA GLN A 400 5.37 9.76 0.14
C GLN A 400 5.31 10.82 1.25
N TRP A 401 5.64 10.45 2.48
CA TRP A 401 5.71 11.36 3.62
C TRP A 401 6.89 12.34 3.51
N ALA A 402 8.08 11.86 3.14
CA ALA A 402 9.25 12.71 2.97
C ALA A 402 9.03 13.72 1.84
N GLU A 403 8.51 13.28 0.68
CA GLU A 403 8.15 14.16 -0.44
C GLU A 403 7.11 15.22 -0.03
N MET A 404 6.11 14.83 0.77
CA MET A 404 5.12 15.78 1.31
C MET A 404 5.76 16.84 2.20
N LEU A 405 6.72 16.46 3.07
CA LEU A 405 7.40 17.43 3.96
C LEU A 405 8.24 18.46 3.20
N ASP A 406 8.73 18.09 2.02
CA ASP A 406 9.55 18.94 1.16
C ASP A 406 8.72 19.72 0.12
N ASP A 407 7.41 19.47 0.02
CA ASP A 407 6.48 20.16 -0.89
C ASP A 407 6.07 21.52 -0.30
N PRO A 408 6.42 22.65 -0.95
CA PRO A 408 6.07 23.99 -0.48
C PRO A 408 4.56 24.30 -0.57
N GLU A 409 3.79 23.55 -1.37
CA GLU A 409 2.34 23.71 -1.48
C GLU A 409 1.60 22.97 -0.34
N GLN A 410 2.30 22.11 0.39
CA GLN A 410 1.71 21.27 1.44
C GLN A 410 1.21 22.09 2.63
N LYS A 411 -0.03 21.81 2.99
CA LYS A 411 -0.70 22.35 4.19
C LYS A 411 -1.41 21.21 4.92
N ILE A 412 -1.85 21.48 6.15
CA ILE A 412 -2.67 20.51 6.90
C ILE A 412 -3.91 20.11 6.07
N ALA A 413 -4.09 18.81 5.90
CA ALA A 413 -5.21 18.25 5.15
C ALA A 413 -6.51 18.50 5.92
N ARG A 414 -7.36 19.37 5.38
CA ARG A 414 -8.66 19.72 5.94
C ARG A 414 -9.69 19.87 4.83
N PRO A 415 -10.30 18.78 4.39
CA PRO A 415 -11.34 18.85 3.36
C PRO A 415 -12.55 19.66 3.87
N ARG A 416 -13.31 20.20 2.92
CA ARG A 416 -14.62 20.82 3.19
C ARG A 416 -15.71 19.76 3.11
N GLN A 417 -16.88 20.10 3.62
CA GLN A 417 -18.10 19.31 3.50
C GLN A 417 -19.26 20.16 2.96
N ILE A 418 -20.19 19.54 2.27
CA ILE A 418 -21.50 20.08 2.00
C ILE A 418 -22.35 19.77 3.23
N TYR A 419 -22.76 20.79 3.95
CA TYR A 419 -23.62 20.62 5.12
C TYR A 419 -25.05 20.32 4.67
N THR A 420 -25.66 19.26 5.21
CA THR A 420 -27.02 18.80 4.88
C THR A 420 -27.88 18.63 6.13
N GLY A 421 -27.42 19.11 7.28
CA GLY A 421 -28.20 19.11 8.53
C GLY A 421 -29.18 20.30 8.60
N ASP A 422 -29.84 20.39 9.74
CA ASP A 422 -30.76 21.47 10.01
C ASP A 422 -30.04 22.82 10.07
N ASP A 423 -30.75 23.89 9.76
CA ASP A 423 -30.33 25.27 9.99
C ASP A 423 -30.31 25.59 11.51
N VAL A 424 -30.37 26.81 11.91
CA VAL A 424 -30.33 27.20 13.32
C VAL A 424 -31.52 26.60 14.08
N CYS A 425 -31.20 25.68 15.01
CA CYS A 425 -32.17 25.10 15.91
C CYS A 425 -32.17 25.85 17.25
N GLN A 426 -33.36 26.11 17.81
CA GLN A 426 -33.46 26.65 19.16
C GLN A 426 -33.11 25.56 20.19
N TYR A 427 -32.19 25.86 21.09
CA TYR A 427 -31.90 24.96 22.21
C TYR A 427 -33.09 24.93 23.18
N VAL A 428 -33.60 23.74 23.44
CA VAL A 428 -34.64 23.49 24.47
C VAL A 428 -33.94 22.75 25.62
N PRO A 429 -34.09 23.24 26.89
CA PRO A 429 -33.55 22.53 28.05
C PRO A 429 -34.11 21.12 28.16
N ILE A 430 -33.37 20.21 28.82
CA ILE A 430 -33.77 18.80 28.90
C ILE A 430 -35.10 18.61 29.63
N GLU A 431 -35.39 19.50 30.56
CA GLU A 431 -36.63 19.51 31.34
C GLU A 431 -37.86 19.91 30.52
N ASP A 432 -37.65 20.55 29.35
CA ASP A 432 -38.70 21.10 28.48
C ASP A 432 -38.83 20.35 27.14
N ARG A 433 -38.12 19.23 26.98
CA ARG A 433 -38.13 18.38 25.74
C ARG A 433 -39.21 17.33 25.74
#